data_a385b37ddf5716b631dcc3a57e7d3e20
#
_entry.id   a385b37ddf5716b631dcc3a57e7d3e20
#
_cell.length_a   1.000
_cell.length_b   1.000
_cell.length_c   1.000
_cell.angle_alpha   90.00
_cell.angle_beta   90.00
_cell.angle_gamma   90.00
#
_symmetry.space_group_name_H-M   'P 1'
#
loop_
_entity.id
_entity.type
_entity.pdbx_description
1 polymer ?
#
loop_
_entity_poly.entity_id
_entity_poly.type
_entity_poly.pdbx_seq_one_letter_code
_entity_poly.pdbx_strand_id
1 'polypeptide(L)'
;MIGDIEDPHILFDSLANKWRMLTCKNINGYKAIVLESDHWNRAYKKIAGPVSNNSTGTSIQKIGDKRYCFSGSSDRKVYVYSYPDLKEVGHLKMDLPPWDETSGTRVWPNIVQLPEGYPFRYLALMMDRYNYPGLVGKHWSYGAIYLYHGYY
;
A
#
# COMPACT_ATOMS: atom_id res chain seq x y z
N MET A 1 4.25 -6.80 22.88
CA MET A 1 4.27 -7.46 21.54
C MET A 1 3.30 -6.70 20.63
N ILE A 2 3.70 -6.41 19.39
CA ILE A 2 2.86 -5.67 18.42
C ILE A 2 1.68 -6.52 17.95
N GLY A 3 1.78 -7.84 18.11
CA GLY A 3 0.75 -8.82 17.71
C GLY A 3 0.85 -9.24 16.25
N ASP A 4 -0.25 -9.70 15.69
CA ASP A 4 -0.34 -10.21 14.33
C ASP A 4 -0.29 -9.05 13.31
N ILE A 5 0.86 -8.89 12.66
CA ILE A 5 1.13 -7.87 11.64
C ILE A 5 1.64 -8.51 10.36
N GLU A 6 1.35 -7.87 9.21
CA GLU A 6 1.86 -8.27 7.90
C GLU A 6 2.27 -7.05 7.05
N ASP A 7 2.99 -7.32 5.97
CA ASP A 7 3.38 -6.34 4.95
C ASP A 7 4.12 -5.10 5.51
N PRO A 8 5.17 -5.26 6.30
CA PRO A 8 5.88 -4.12 6.86
C PRO A 8 6.71 -3.39 5.80
N HIS A 9 6.52 -2.07 5.71
CA HIS A 9 7.39 -1.16 4.98
C HIS A 9 8.11 -0.25 5.98
N ILE A 10 9.44 -0.36 6.06
CA ILE A 10 10.26 0.36 7.03
C ILE A 10 11.13 1.39 6.32
N LEU A 11 11.19 2.59 6.85
CA LEU A 11 12.11 3.64 6.40
C LEU A 11 12.65 4.46 7.58
N PHE A 12 13.78 5.11 7.34
CA PHE A 12 14.29 6.12 8.24
C PHE A 12 13.74 7.50 7.84
N ASP A 13 13.02 8.12 8.76
CA ASP A 13 12.52 9.48 8.60
C ASP A 13 13.53 10.47 9.17
N SER A 14 14.33 11.06 8.30
CA SER A 14 15.41 11.96 8.70
C SER A 14 14.90 13.26 9.34
N LEU A 15 13.70 13.72 9.02
CA LEU A 15 13.11 14.91 9.62
C LEU A 15 12.70 14.66 11.07
N ALA A 16 12.18 13.49 11.35
CA ALA A 16 11.81 13.08 12.70
C ALA A 16 12.98 12.44 13.46
N ASN A 17 14.07 12.08 12.79
CA ASN A 17 15.18 11.28 13.31
C ASN A 17 14.70 9.95 13.91
N LYS A 18 13.78 9.26 13.21
CA LYS A 18 13.11 8.03 13.67
C LYS A 18 12.98 7.01 12.56
N TRP A 19 12.96 5.76 12.97
CA TRP A 19 12.51 4.67 12.11
C TRP A 19 11.00 4.59 12.14
N ARG A 20 10.38 4.54 10.96
CA ARG A 20 8.94 4.43 10.79
C ARG A 20 8.60 3.15 10.04
N MET A 21 7.55 2.49 10.49
CA MET A 21 7.03 1.27 9.88
C MET A 21 5.55 1.46 9.60
N LEU A 22 5.18 1.39 8.34
CA LEU A 22 3.80 1.19 7.92
C LEU A 22 3.56 -0.31 7.80
N THR A 23 2.51 -0.82 8.39
CA THR A 23 2.16 -2.24 8.36
C THR A 23 0.66 -2.43 8.55
N CYS A 24 0.16 -3.63 8.29
CA CYS A 24 -1.21 -4.00 8.60
C CYS A 24 -1.25 -4.81 9.89
N LYS A 25 -2.21 -4.52 10.74
CA LYS A 25 -2.50 -5.27 11.96
C LYS A 25 -3.88 -5.91 11.88
N ASN A 26 -3.98 -7.18 12.28
CA ASN A 26 -5.27 -7.85 12.35
C ASN A 26 -6.07 -7.34 13.55
N ILE A 27 -7.14 -6.61 13.25
CA ILE A 27 -8.10 -6.03 14.21
C ILE A 27 -9.48 -6.19 13.57
N ASN A 28 -10.09 -7.36 13.67
CA ASN A 28 -11.31 -7.69 12.92
C ASN A 28 -11.16 -7.41 11.41
N GLY A 29 -10.14 -8.02 10.80
CA GLY A 29 -9.60 -7.70 9.49
C GLY A 29 -8.35 -6.82 9.59
N TYR A 30 -7.52 -6.90 8.57
CA TYR A 30 -6.26 -6.14 8.54
C TYR A 30 -6.51 -4.64 8.37
N LYS A 31 -5.84 -3.83 9.18
CA LYS A 31 -5.94 -2.36 9.20
C LYS A 31 -4.54 -1.75 9.22
N ALA A 32 -4.33 -0.74 8.40
CA ALA A 32 -3.04 -0.05 8.39
C ALA A 32 -2.79 0.72 9.68
N ILE A 33 -1.56 0.62 10.17
CA ILE A 33 -1.03 1.36 11.32
C ILE A 33 0.36 1.87 11.00
N VAL A 34 0.75 2.98 11.60
CA VAL A 34 2.14 3.46 11.61
C VAL A 34 2.73 3.27 12.99
N LEU A 35 3.91 2.71 12.99
CA LEU A 35 4.73 2.51 14.17
C LEU A 35 6.01 3.34 14.05
N GLU A 36 6.59 3.71 15.18
CA GLU A 36 7.82 4.48 15.27
C GLU A 36 8.80 3.87 16.27
N SER A 37 10.10 3.98 16.00
CA SER A 37 11.18 3.54 16.89
C SER A 37 12.45 4.38 16.71
N ASP A 38 13.28 4.39 17.74
CA ASP A 38 14.67 4.86 17.69
C ASP A 38 15.60 3.82 17.04
N HIS A 39 15.13 2.58 16.86
CA HIS A 39 15.90 1.46 16.33
C HIS A 39 15.17 0.84 15.14
N TRP A 40 15.91 0.48 14.09
CA TRP A 40 15.35 -0.10 12.88
C TRP A 40 14.66 -1.47 13.08
N ASN A 41 15.05 -2.22 14.09
CA ASN A 41 14.66 -3.63 14.27
C ASN A 41 13.94 -3.94 15.59
N ARG A 42 13.60 -2.94 16.41
CA ARG A 42 12.98 -3.18 17.72
C ARG A 42 12.26 -1.97 18.28
N ALA A 43 11.55 -2.20 19.39
CA ALA A 43 10.93 -1.17 20.24
C ALA A 43 9.94 -0.24 19.52
N TYR A 44 9.30 -0.74 18.46
CA TYR A 44 8.29 0.01 17.74
C TYR A 44 7.04 0.28 18.58
N LYS A 45 6.59 1.52 18.57
CA LYS A 45 5.35 1.98 19.23
C LYS A 45 4.40 2.56 18.19
N LYS A 46 3.11 2.26 18.33
CA LYS A 46 2.09 2.81 17.44
C LYS A 46 1.95 4.31 17.62
N ILE A 47 1.99 5.06 16.51
CA ILE A 47 1.79 6.51 16.48
C ILE A 47 0.54 6.93 15.69
N ALA A 48 0.07 6.10 14.74
CA ALA A 48 -1.14 6.40 13.97
C ALA A 48 -1.92 5.12 13.61
N GLY A 49 -3.19 5.29 13.26
CA GLY A 49 -4.11 4.21 12.95
C GLY A 49 -4.72 3.54 14.20
N PRO A 50 -5.50 2.45 14.05
CA PRO A 50 -5.80 1.80 12.79
C PRO A 50 -6.73 2.66 11.90
N VAL A 51 -6.57 2.53 10.58
CA VAL A 51 -7.51 3.11 9.62
C VAL A 51 -8.83 2.33 9.61
N SER A 52 -9.91 2.94 9.10
CA SER A 52 -11.23 2.29 9.01
C SER A 52 -11.30 1.24 7.91
N ASN A 53 -10.65 1.49 6.78
CA ASN A 53 -10.68 0.60 5.62
C ASN A 53 -9.85 -0.67 5.86
N ASN A 54 -10.25 -1.78 5.22
CA ASN A 54 -9.39 -2.95 5.16
C ASN A 54 -8.13 -2.59 4.39
N SER A 55 -7.00 -3.14 4.84
CA SER A 55 -5.68 -2.74 4.36
C SER A 55 -4.76 -3.94 4.23
N THR A 56 -4.08 -4.05 3.11
CA THR A 56 -3.04 -5.05 2.85
C THR A 56 -2.03 -4.51 1.85
N GLY A 57 -0.85 -5.09 1.78
CA GLY A 57 0.18 -4.70 0.83
C GLY A 57 0.54 -3.22 0.92
N THR A 58 0.91 -2.78 2.12
CA THR A 58 1.18 -1.37 2.41
C THR A 58 2.52 -0.91 1.85
N SER A 59 2.57 0.36 1.42
CA SER A 59 3.83 1.02 1.04
C SER A 59 3.83 2.51 1.38
N ILE A 60 5.01 3.06 1.67
CA ILE A 60 5.22 4.50 1.83
C ILE A 60 5.95 4.98 0.58
N GLN A 61 5.36 5.93 -0.13
CA GLN A 61 5.92 6.48 -1.37
C GLN A 61 6.10 7.99 -1.26
N LYS A 62 7.14 8.50 -1.91
CA LYS A 62 7.36 9.94 -2.06
C LYS A 62 6.80 10.40 -3.40
N ILE A 63 5.87 11.35 -3.37
CA ILE A 63 5.27 11.97 -4.55
C ILE A 63 5.49 13.47 -4.44
N GLY A 64 6.29 14.02 -5.35
CA GLY A 64 6.80 15.39 -5.18
C GLY A 64 7.62 15.49 -3.91
N ASP A 65 7.32 16.45 -3.06
CA ASP A 65 8.01 16.69 -1.80
C ASP A 65 7.35 16.01 -0.60
N LYS A 66 6.21 15.36 -0.78
CA LYS A 66 5.44 14.73 0.29
C LYS A 66 5.55 13.21 0.26
N ARG A 67 5.43 12.60 1.44
CA ARG A 67 5.23 11.17 1.56
C ARG A 67 3.76 10.85 1.79
N TYR A 68 3.34 9.71 1.24
CA TYR A 68 2.01 9.16 1.41
C TYR A 68 2.10 7.69 1.78
N CYS A 69 1.12 7.22 2.53
CA CYS A 69 0.91 5.81 2.83
C CYS A 69 -0.13 5.25 1.87
N PHE A 70 0.20 4.16 1.23
CA PHE A 70 -0.69 3.43 0.32
C PHE A 70 -1.05 2.09 0.90
N SER A 71 -2.27 1.66 0.66
CA SER A 71 -2.79 0.40 1.16
C SER A 71 -3.82 -0.18 0.20
N GLY A 72 -3.59 -1.40 -0.26
CA GLY A 72 -4.57 -2.16 -1.03
C GLY A 72 -5.74 -2.61 -0.15
N SER A 73 -6.88 -2.85 -0.77
CA SER A 73 -8.07 -3.32 -0.08
C SER A 73 -8.87 -4.30 -0.92
N SER A 74 -9.58 -5.20 -0.26
CA SER A 74 -10.46 -6.19 -0.89
C SER A 74 -11.65 -5.58 -1.64
N ASP A 75 -11.93 -4.30 -1.47
CA ASP A 75 -12.90 -3.53 -2.26
C ASP A 75 -12.33 -3.00 -3.58
N ARG A 76 -11.18 -3.52 -4.01
CA ARG A 76 -10.49 -3.20 -5.27
C ARG A 76 -9.96 -1.77 -5.37
N LYS A 77 -9.73 -1.12 -4.22
CA LYS A 77 -9.14 0.20 -4.14
C LYS A 77 -7.73 0.14 -3.59
N VAL A 78 -6.94 1.13 -3.93
CA VAL A 78 -5.72 1.47 -3.23
C VAL A 78 -5.96 2.78 -2.51
N TYR A 79 -6.13 2.71 -1.22
CA TYR A 79 -6.33 3.90 -0.39
C TYR A 79 -5.03 4.67 -0.22
N VAL A 80 -5.15 5.96 -0.17
CA VAL A 80 -4.05 6.91 0.01
C VAL A 80 -4.29 7.68 1.30
N TYR A 81 -3.29 7.67 2.16
CA TYR A 81 -3.32 8.38 3.43
C TYR A 81 -2.13 9.33 3.54
N SER A 82 -2.31 10.41 4.29
CA SER A 82 -1.21 11.27 4.69
C SER A 82 -0.17 10.51 5.54
N TYR A 83 1.08 10.89 5.40
CA TYR A 83 2.18 10.35 6.20
C TYR A 83 2.62 11.41 7.22
N PRO A 84 2.83 11.02 8.48
CA PRO A 84 2.69 9.67 9.06
C PRO A 84 1.34 9.41 9.75
N ASP A 85 0.42 10.36 9.77
CA ASP A 85 -0.76 10.42 10.63
C ASP A 85 -1.97 9.62 10.10
N LEU A 86 -1.86 8.99 8.93
CA LEU A 86 -2.86 8.13 8.32
C LEU A 86 -4.25 8.77 8.18
N LYS A 87 -4.32 10.07 7.91
CA LYS A 87 -5.58 10.70 7.47
C LYS A 87 -5.84 10.33 6.03
N GLU A 88 -7.03 9.85 5.73
CA GLU A 88 -7.42 9.50 4.38
C GLU A 88 -7.39 10.74 3.46
N VAL A 89 -6.65 10.64 2.37
CA VAL A 89 -6.56 11.65 1.31
C VAL A 89 -7.50 11.30 0.16
N GLY A 90 -7.68 10.00 -0.09
CA GLY A 90 -8.50 9.48 -1.16
C GLY A 90 -8.11 8.06 -1.53
N HIS A 91 -8.40 7.67 -2.75
CA HIS A 91 -8.00 6.37 -3.28
C HIS A 91 -7.65 6.46 -4.77
N LEU A 92 -6.80 5.54 -5.23
CA LEU A 92 -6.53 5.39 -6.64
C LEU A 92 -7.71 4.64 -7.28
N LYS A 93 -8.23 5.20 -8.37
CA LYS A 93 -9.16 4.52 -9.25
C LYS A 93 -8.35 3.76 -10.29
N MET A 94 -8.49 2.44 -10.28
CA MET A 94 -7.73 1.56 -11.17
C MET A 94 -8.67 0.95 -12.19
N ASP A 95 -8.20 0.81 -13.43
CA ASP A 95 -8.88 0.00 -14.42
C ASP A 95 -8.79 -1.47 -14.05
N LEU A 96 -9.85 -2.21 -14.31
CA LEU A 96 -9.87 -3.65 -14.10
C LEU A 96 -9.25 -4.36 -15.31
N PRO A 97 -8.51 -5.45 -15.10
CA PRO A 97 -8.14 -6.34 -16.18
C PRO A 97 -9.38 -6.87 -16.89
N PRO A 98 -9.36 -7.02 -18.23
CA PRO A 98 -10.54 -7.39 -18.99
C PRO A 98 -11.08 -8.81 -18.70
N TRP A 99 -10.30 -9.67 -18.05
CA TRP A 99 -10.68 -11.03 -17.67
C TRP A 99 -11.15 -11.17 -16.24
N ASP A 100 -11.27 -10.06 -15.49
CA ASP A 100 -11.42 -10.18 -14.05
C ASP A 100 -12.37 -9.15 -13.46
N GLU A 101 -13.64 -9.47 -13.50
CA GLU A 101 -14.69 -8.73 -12.80
C GLU A 101 -14.63 -8.92 -11.27
N THR A 102 -13.94 -9.96 -10.81
CA THR A 102 -13.84 -10.36 -9.41
C THR A 102 -12.44 -10.19 -8.85
N SER A 103 -11.56 -9.52 -9.58
CA SER A 103 -10.16 -9.37 -9.17
C SER A 103 -10.06 -8.87 -7.74
N GLY A 104 -9.16 -9.52 -7.05
CA GLY A 104 -9.05 -9.38 -5.63
C GLY A 104 -8.43 -8.04 -5.20
N THR A 105 -7.37 -8.14 -4.46
CA THR A 105 -6.77 -7.01 -3.78
C THR A 105 -5.55 -6.53 -4.55
N ARG A 106 -5.52 -5.25 -4.90
CA ARG A 106 -4.33 -4.60 -5.43
C ARG A 106 -3.42 -4.22 -4.28
N VAL A 107 -2.16 -4.61 -4.40
CA VAL A 107 -1.23 -4.53 -3.27
C VAL A 107 0.12 -3.99 -3.71
N TRP A 108 0.87 -3.45 -2.75
CA TRP A 108 2.24 -2.95 -2.90
C TRP A 108 2.42 -1.98 -4.07
N PRO A 109 1.64 -0.90 -4.14
CA PRO A 109 1.85 0.08 -5.19
C PRO A 109 3.27 0.66 -5.07
N ASN A 110 3.98 0.61 -6.19
CA ASN A 110 5.26 1.28 -6.36
C ASN A 110 5.07 2.37 -7.41
N ILE A 111 5.01 3.62 -6.96
CA ILE A 111 4.63 4.76 -7.79
C ILE A 111 5.85 5.61 -8.09
N VAL A 112 6.08 5.86 -9.37
CA VAL A 112 7.14 6.71 -9.86
C VAL A 112 6.53 7.92 -10.55
N GLN A 113 6.91 9.11 -10.11
CA GLN A 113 6.60 10.35 -10.82
C GLN A 113 7.60 10.54 -11.95
N LEU A 114 7.11 10.72 -13.16
CA LEU A 114 7.96 10.93 -14.33
C LEU A 114 8.29 12.41 -14.52
N PRO A 115 9.42 12.71 -15.18
CA PRO A 115 9.77 14.07 -15.59
C PRO A 115 8.69 14.66 -16.51
N GLU A 116 8.72 15.97 -16.66
CA GLU A 116 7.91 16.66 -17.67
C GLU A 116 8.26 16.21 -19.08
N GLY A 117 7.28 16.23 -19.99
CA GLY A 117 7.45 15.82 -21.39
C GLY A 117 7.08 14.38 -21.71
N TYR A 118 6.83 13.54 -20.70
CA TYR A 118 6.26 12.20 -20.92
C TYR A 118 4.73 12.27 -21.14
N PRO A 119 4.16 11.32 -21.91
CA PRO A 119 2.72 11.33 -22.22
C PRO A 119 1.82 11.06 -21.00
N PHE A 120 2.39 10.59 -19.91
CA PHE A 120 1.72 10.36 -18.63
C PHE A 120 2.62 10.83 -17.48
N ARG A 121 2.01 11.19 -16.38
CA ARG A 121 2.73 11.80 -15.24
C ARG A 121 3.28 10.78 -14.26
N TYR A 122 2.63 9.63 -14.13
CA TYR A 122 2.96 8.60 -13.15
C TYR A 122 2.99 7.23 -13.79
N LEU A 123 3.87 6.38 -13.27
CA LEU A 123 3.83 4.93 -13.43
C LEU A 123 3.51 4.31 -12.07
N ALA A 124 2.63 3.35 -12.04
CA ALA A 124 2.37 2.54 -10.85
C ALA A 124 2.52 1.06 -11.18
N LEU A 125 3.50 0.42 -10.57
CA LEU A 125 3.67 -1.02 -10.62
C LEU A 125 3.04 -1.62 -9.37
N MET A 126 2.13 -2.56 -9.53
CA MET A 126 1.49 -3.22 -8.40
C MET A 126 1.05 -4.64 -8.74
N MET A 127 0.87 -5.44 -7.72
CA MET A 127 0.36 -6.80 -7.86
C MET A 127 -1.15 -6.81 -7.63
N ASP A 128 -1.87 -7.56 -8.46
CA ASP A 128 -3.27 -7.89 -8.26
C ASP A 128 -3.37 -9.37 -7.86
N ARG A 129 -3.94 -9.64 -6.69
CA ARG A 129 -4.09 -10.99 -6.13
C ARG A 129 -5.48 -11.52 -6.43
N TYR A 130 -5.57 -12.50 -7.31
CA TYR A 130 -6.83 -13.14 -7.68
C TYR A 130 -6.60 -14.52 -8.31
N ASN A 131 -7.67 -15.24 -8.57
CA ASN A 131 -7.62 -16.51 -9.28
C ASN A 131 -7.47 -16.28 -10.79
N TYR A 132 -6.40 -16.74 -11.34
CA TYR A 132 -6.19 -16.75 -12.79
C TYR A 132 -7.03 -17.85 -13.44
N PRO A 133 -7.76 -17.58 -14.53
CA PRO A 133 -8.44 -18.62 -15.28
C PRO A 133 -7.47 -19.71 -15.73
N GLY A 134 -7.82 -20.97 -15.46
CA GLY A 134 -6.99 -22.12 -15.86
C GLY A 134 -5.82 -22.43 -14.93
N LEU A 135 -5.54 -21.65 -13.91
CA LEU A 135 -4.57 -21.99 -12.87
C LEU A 135 -5.24 -22.74 -11.72
N VAL A 136 -4.57 -23.80 -11.28
CA VAL A 136 -5.03 -24.62 -10.16
C VAL A 136 -4.21 -24.28 -8.91
N GLY A 137 -4.87 -23.85 -7.86
CA GLY A 137 -4.22 -23.52 -6.59
C GLY A 137 -5.19 -22.92 -5.58
N LYS A 138 -4.69 -22.71 -4.37
CA LYS A 138 -5.48 -22.04 -3.34
C LYS A 138 -5.66 -20.57 -3.72
N HIS A 139 -6.80 -20.01 -3.36
CA HIS A 139 -7.03 -18.57 -3.31
C HIS A 139 -5.79 -17.88 -2.76
N TRP A 140 -5.38 -16.79 -3.36
CA TRP A 140 -4.20 -16.01 -3.00
C TRP A 140 -2.83 -16.61 -3.38
N SER A 141 -2.81 -17.76 -4.04
CA SER A 141 -1.55 -18.38 -4.45
C SER A 141 -0.98 -17.80 -5.73
N TYR A 142 -1.80 -17.11 -6.51
CA TYR A 142 -1.44 -16.52 -7.79
C TYR A 142 -1.78 -15.05 -7.84
N GLY A 143 -0.99 -14.30 -8.58
CA GLY A 143 -1.20 -12.89 -8.81
C GLY A 143 -0.60 -12.47 -10.13
N ALA A 144 -1.03 -11.32 -10.62
CA ALA A 144 -0.45 -10.67 -11.78
C ALA A 144 0.23 -9.36 -11.37
N ILE A 145 1.28 -9.00 -12.08
CA ILE A 145 1.94 -7.71 -11.94
C ILE A 145 1.46 -6.84 -13.07
N TYR A 146 0.93 -5.68 -12.74
CA TYR A 146 0.43 -4.69 -13.69
C TYR A 146 1.23 -3.41 -13.63
N LEU A 147 1.42 -2.82 -14.81
CA LEU A 147 1.93 -1.47 -14.96
C LEU A 147 0.78 -0.55 -15.36
N TYR A 148 0.50 0.42 -14.51
CA TYR A 148 -0.52 1.43 -14.75
C TYR A 148 0.11 2.77 -15.13
N HIS A 149 -0.55 3.50 -16.00
CA HIS A 149 -0.19 4.87 -16.36
C HIS A 149 -1.17 5.84 -15.70
N GLY A 150 -0.65 6.81 -14.96
CA GLY A 150 -1.45 7.87 -14.35
C GLY A 150 -1.43 9.13 -15.18
N TYR A 151 -2.61 9.65 -15.47
CA TYR A 151 -2.84 10.94 -16.12
C TYR A 151 -3.33 11.96 -15.09
N TYR A 152 -3.27 13.24 -15.43
CA TYR A 152 -3.92 14.29 -14.66
C TYR A 152 -5.42 14.29 -14.86
#